data_867223e017ef93abd70b19523cdebcb7
#
_entry.id   867223e017ef93abd70b19523cdebcb7
#
_cell.length_a   1.000
_cell.length_b   1.000
_cell.length_c   1.000
_cell.angle_alpha   90.00
_cell.angle_beta   90.00
_cell.angle_gamma   90.00
#
_symmetry.space_group_name_H-M   'P 1'
#
loop_
_entity.id
_entity.type
_entity.pdbx_description
1 polymer ?
#
loop_
_entity_poly.entity_id
_entity_poly.type
_entity_poly.pdbx_seq_one_letter_code
_entity_poly.pdbx_strand_id
1 'polypeptide(L)'
;MFVSIEGCIGSGKTTTARLVADQLSYLVLPEETAHHPFLADFYSNPSLYALETELGFVLLHYHRLRMVEKQTALVSDFSPGKDLVFARMNLEGADLALFEYVYKDLTKRLVKPSIAVFLDLPINVLMERIRRRGRPYEQGIPASYVERLRDFYLKHLDELADVVEVVSVAPSDSREEVAGKALSSVRLHM
;
A
#
# COMPACT_ATOMS: atom_id res chain seq x y z
N MET A 1 -18.72 0.19 -0.86
CA MET A 1 -17.72 -0.20 0.16
C MET A 1 -16.35 -0.21 -0.48
N PHE A 2 -15.37 0.42 0.11
CA PHE A 2 -13.99 0.42 -0.37
C PHE A 2 -13.09 -0.28 0.66
N VAL A 3 -12.46 -1.39 0.27
CA VAL A 3 -11.50 -2.16 1.06
C VAL A 3 -10.11 -1.96 0.50
N SER A 4 -9.12 -1.61 1.32
CA SER A 4 -7.72 -1.60 0.92
C SER A 4 -6.95 -2.75 1.60
N ILE A 5 -6.09 -3.42 0.84
CA ILE A 5 -5.14 -4.40 1.36
C ILE A 5 -3.79 -3.72 1.45
N GLU A 6 -3.31 -3.57 2.67
CA GLU A 6 -2.10 -2.82 3.00
C GLU A 6 -0.98 -3.73 3.51
N GLY A 7 0.21 -3.19 3.61
CA GLY A 7 1.39 -3.91 4.12
C GLY A 7 2.67 -3.54 3.41
N CYS A 8 3.79 -4.01 3.91
CA CYS A 8 5.10 -3.72 3.38
C CYS A 8 5.33 -4.29 1.97
N ILE A 9 6.44 -3.90 1.34
CA ILE A 9 6.93 -4.47 0.09
C ILE A 9 7.11 -5.99 0.30
N GLY A 10 6.57 -6.80 -0.62
CA GLY A 10 6.66 -8.27 -0.51
C GLY A 10 5.59 -8.94 0.35
N SER A 11 4.66 -8.20 1.01
CA SER A 11 3.64 -8.79 1.88
C SER A 11 2.57 -9.62 1.15
N GLY A 12 2.39 -9.42 -0.17
CA GLY A 12 1.40 -10.17 -0.96
C GLY A 12 0.09 -9.41 -1.21
N LYS A 13 0.05 -8.10 -0.95
CA LYS A 13 -1.12 -7.24 -1.13
C LYS A 13 -1.92 -7.51 -2.41
N THR A 14 -1.26 -7.43 -3.56
CA THR A 14 -1.92 -7.57 -4.86
C THR A 14 -2.60 -8.93 -5.05
N THR A 15 -1.97 -10.00 -4.58
CA THR A 15 -2.55 -11.35 -4.63
C THR A 15 -3.75 -11.45 -3.71
N THR A 16 -3.61 -10.98 -2.47
CA THR A 16 -4.69 -10.98 -1.47
C THR A 16 -5.87 -10.11 -1.93
N ALA A 17 -5.61 -8.91 -2.47
CA ALA A 17 -6.65 -8.02 -2.97
C ALA A 17 -7.49 -8.68 -4.08
N ARG A 18 -6.86 -9.38 -5.02
CA ARG A 18 -7.55 -10.12 -6.08
C ARG A 18 -8.42 -11.23 -5.52
N LEU A 19 -7.87 -12.07 -4.64
CA LEU A 19 -8.62 -13.19 -4.06
C LEU A 19 -9.79 -12.71 -3.19
N VAL A 20 -9.62 -11.64 -2.42
CA VAL A 20 -10.70 -11.04 -1.62
C VAL A 20 -11.76 -10.41 -2.53
N ALA A 21 -11.36 -9.69 -3.58
CA ALA A 21 -12.30 -9.11 -4.54
C ALA A 21 -13.14 -10.17 -5.23
N ASP A 22 -12.52 -11.26 -5.68
CA ASP A 22 -13.22 -12.41 -6.30
C ASP A 22 -14.27 -13.02 -5.36
N GLN A 23 -13.90 -13.22 -4.08
CA GLN A 23 -14.82 -13.78 -3.08
C GLN A 23 -15.98 -12.85 -2.70
N LEU A 24 -15.80 -11.55 -2.81
CA LEU A 24 -16.82 -10.54 -2.53
C LEU A 24 -17.61 -10.12 -3.78
N SER A 25 -17.17 -10.52 -4.97
CA SER A 25 -17.68 -10.01 -6.25
C SER A 25 -17.53 -8.49 -6.38
N TYR A 26 -16.40 -7.95 -5.89
CA TYR A 26 -16.05 -6.55 -5.94
C TYR A 26 -15.09 -6.25 -7.09
N LEU A 27 -15.05 -5.01 -7.54
CA LEU A 27 -14.04 -4.56 -8.48
C LEU A 27 -12.65 -4.64 -7.84
N VAL A 28 -11.66 -5.21 -8.54
CA VAL A 28 -10.26 -5.13 -8.10
C VAL A 28 -9.57 -3.93 -8.75
N LEU A 29 -8.89 -3.12 -7.93
CA LEU A 29 -8.10 -1.97 -8.38
C LEU A 29 -6.64 -2.15 -7.94
N PRO A 30 -5.78 -2.82 -8.74
CA PRO A 30 -4.39 -3.06 -8.38
C PRO A 30 -3.53 -1.81 -8.57
N GLU A 31 -2.46 -1.68 -7.78
CA GLU A 31 -1.41 -0.70 -7.97
C GLU A 31 -0.58 -1.00 -9.22
N GLU A 32 -0.37 -0.01 -10.07
CA GLU A 32 0.44 -0.13 -11.29
C GLU A 32 1.81 0.53 -11.10
N THR A 33 2.71 -0.16 -10.42
CA THR A 33 4.07 0.34 -10.18
C THR A 33 4.96 0.33 -11.42
N ALA A 34 4.63 -0.48 -12.44
CA ALA A 34 5.46 -0.64 -13.64
C ALA A 34 5.59 0.64 -14.49
N HIS A 35 4.62 1.54 -14.38
CA HIS A 35 4.60 2.79 -15.13
C HIS A 35 5.06 4.00 -14.31
N HIS A 36 5.56 3.77 -13.09
CA HIS A 36 6.04 4.87 -12.25
C HIS A 36 7.41 5.36 -12.74
N PRO A 37 7.53 6.64 -13.19
CA PRO A 37 8.73 7.08 -13.92
C PRO A 37 9.99 7.16 -13.07
N PHE A 38 9.88 7.37 -11.75
CA PHE A 38 11.00 7.61 -10.85
C PHE A 38 11.30 6.47 -9.88
N LEU A 39 10.48 5.39 -9.87
CA LEU A 39 10.60 4.35 -8.83
C LEU A 39 11.94 3.61 -8.86
N ALA A 40 12.46 3.33 -10.04
CA ALA A 40 13.76 2.67 -10.19
C ALA A 40 14.90 3.58 -9.74
N ASP A 41 14.85 4.86 -10.10
CA ASP A 41 15.83 5.87 -9.71
C ASP A 41 15.81 6.14 -8.22
N PHE A 42 14.61 6.16 -7.60
CA PHE A 42 14.45 6.27 -6.15
C PHE A 42 15.20 5.17 -5.40
N TYR A 43 15.07 3.91 -5.79
CA TYR A 43 15.79 2.84 -5.12
C TYR A 43 17.31 2.90 -5.33
N SER A 44 17.77 3.55 -6.39
CA SER A 44 19.19 3.79 -6.64
C SER A 44 19.74 4.98 -5.86
N ASN A 45 18.96 6.04 -5.72
CA ASN A 45 19.32 7.27 -4.99
C ASN A 45 18.09 7.92 -4.32
N PRO A 46 17.68 7.42 -3.14
CA PRO A 46 16.48 7.91 -2.47
C PRO A 46 16.49 9.41 -2.18
N SER A 47 17.64 9.97 -1.78
CA SER A 47 17.75 11.39 -1.43
C SER A 47 17.53 12.34 -2.60
N LEU A 48 17.73 11.87 -3.84
CA LEU A 48 17.55 12.70 -5.04
C LEU A 48 16.14 12.58 -5.64
N TYR A 49 15.51 11.41 -5.49
CA TYR A 49 14.27 11.11 -6.21
C TYR A 49 13.04 10.89 -5.30
N ALA A 50 13.18 11.12 -3.97
CA ALA A 50 12.09 10.86 -3.05
C ALA A 50 10.86 11.71 -3.34
N LEU A 51 11.01 13.02 -3.51
CA LEU A 51 9.89 13.93 -3.74
C LEU A 51 9.12 13.59 -5.02
N GLU A 52 9.84 13.40 -6.12
CA GLU A 52 9.26 13.07 -7.42
C GLU A 52 8.54 11.72 -7.38
N THR A 53 9.10 10.76 -6.64
CA THR A 53 8.52 9.44 -6.49
C THR A 53 7.23 9.50 -5.67
N GLU A 54 7.24 10.16 -4.53
CA GLU A 54 6.04 10.24 -3.69
C GLU A 54 4.93 11.08 -4.35
N LEU A 55 5.27 12.19 -5.01
CA LEU A 55 4.32 12.97 -5.80
C LEU A 55 3.78 12.17 -7.00
N GLY A 56 4.64 11.38 -7.63
CA GLY A 56 4.24 10.48 -8.72
C GLY A 56 3.19 9.48 -8.26
N PHE A 57 3.39 8.81 -7.12
CA PHE A 57 2.43 7.85 -6.58
C PHE A 57 1.11 8.51 -6.23
N VAL A 58 1.09 9.62 -5.49
CA VAL A 58 -0.17 10.25 -5.10
C VAL A 58 -0.97 10.73 -6.32
N LEU A 59 -0.31 11.19 -7.40
CA LEU A 59 -0.98 11.58 -8.63
C LEU A 59 -1.56 10.39 -9.40
N LEU A 60 -0.82 9.27 -9.48
CA LEU A 60 -1.28 8.03 -10.12
C LEU A 60 -2.47 7.44 -9.37
N HIS A 61 -2.39 7.34 -8.04
CA HIS A 61 -3.45 6.83 -7.19
C HIS A 61 -4.69 7.72 -7.22
N TYR A 62 -4.51 9.05 -7.17
CA TYR A 62 -5.59 10.01 -7.35
C TYR A 62 -6.29 9.82 -8.69
N HIS A 63 -5.53 9.72 -9.80
CA HIS A 63 -6.09 9.52 -11.13
C HIS A 63 -6.95 8.25 -11.18
N ARG A 64 -6.44 7.15 -10.65
CA ARG A 64 -7.13 5.85 -10.68
C ARG A 64 -8.39 5.84 -9.80
N LEU A 65 -8.29 6.32 -8.58
CA LEU A 65 -9.42 6.33 -7.64
C LEU A 65 -10.55 7.25 -8.09
N ARG A 66 -10.24 8.41 -8.68
CA ARG A 66 -11.27 9.33 -9.17
C ARG A 66 -12.05 8.79 -10.37
N MET A 67 -11.50 7.80 -11.10
CA MET A 67 -12.17 7.16 -12.25
C MET A 67 -13.15 6.08 -11.81
N VAL A 68 -13.10 5.64 -10.55
CA VAL A 68 -14.05 4.68 -9.99
C VAL A 68 -15.31 5.43 -9.56
N GLU A 69 -16.48 4.95 -9.97
CA GLU A 69 -17.76 5.51 -9.52
C GLU A 69 -17.88 5.38 -7.99
N LYS A 70 -18.34 6.43 -7.31
CA LYS A 70 -18.39 6.52 -5.85
C LYS A 70 -19.15 5.40 -5.15
N GLN A 71 -20.11 4.78 -5.84
CA GLN A 71 -20.94 3.69 -5.31
C GLN A 71 -20.36 2.30 -5.59
N THR A 72 -19.29 2.20 -6.37
CA THR A 72 -18.68 0.93 -6.72
C THR A 72 -18.04 0.29 -5.48
N ALA A 73 -18.41 -0.96 -5.22
CA ALA A 73 -17.71 -1.78 -4.24
C ALA A 73 -16.37 -2.25 -4.83
N LEU A 74 -15.27 -1.94 -4.14
CA LEU A 74 -13.93 -2.25 -4.66
C LEU A 74 -12.97 -2.74 -3.59
N VAL A 75 -11.98 -3.51 -4.03
CA VAL A 75 -10.78 -3.89 -3.26
C VAL A 75 -9.55 -3.39 -4.01
N SER A 76 -8.67 -2.65 -3.33
CA SER A 76 -7.39 -2.22 -3.88
C SER A 76 -6.21 -2.77 -3.07
N ASP A 77 -5.01 -2.73 -3.62
CA ASP A 77 -3.76 -3.01 -2.91
C ASP A 77 -2.95 -1.73 -2.63
N PHE A 78 -3.66 -0.61 -2.61
CA PHE A 78 -3.17 0.70 -2.21
C PHE A 78 -4.31 1.57 -1.66
N SER A 79 -3.95 2.57 -0.87
CA SER A 79 -4.85 3.64 -0.43
C SER A 79 -4.14 4.99 -0.47
N PRO A 80 -4.87 6.11 -0.41
CA PRO A 80 -4.23 7.41 -0.22
C PRO A 80 -3.40 7.47 1.08
N GLY A 81 -3.85 6.80 2.15
CA GLY A 81 -3.11 6.73 3.41
C GLY A 81 -1.73 6.08 3.27
N LYS A 82 -1.60 5.08 2.40
CA LYS A 82 -0.30 4.49 2.07
C LYS A 82 0.69 5.54 1.55
N ASP A 83 0.26 6.42 0.64
CA ASP A 83 1.13 7.46 0.08
C ASP A 83 1.65 8.40 1.17
N LEU A 84 0.78 8.74 2.13
CA LEU A 84 1.17 9.58 3.27
C LEU A 84 2.19 8.88 4.19
N VAL A 85 2.03 7.57 4.43
CA VAL A 85 2.97 6.77 5.23
C VAL A 85 4.35 6.76 4.58
N PHE A 86 4.43 6.51 3.27
CA PHE A 86 5.70 6.50 2.53
C PHE A 86 6.34 7.89 2.48
N ALA A 87 5.58 8.93 2.17
CA ALA A 87 6.09 10.29 2.12
C ALA A 87 6.65 10.74 3.47
N ARG A 88 5.96 10.50 4.56
CA ARG A 88 6.47 10.82 5.92
C ARG A 88 7.69 10.01 6.32
N MET A 89 7.91 8.85 5.74
CA MET A 89 9.12 8.07 5.95
C MET A 89 10.30 8.58 5.11
N ASN A 90 10.04 9.06 3.89
CA ASN A 90 11.06 9.34 2.89
C ASN A 90 11.38 10.83 2.71
N LEU A 91 10.46 11.73 3.13
CA LEU A 91 10.59 13.18 2.97
C LEU A 91 10.72 13.88 4.31
N GLU A 92 11.36 15.04 4.30
CA GLU A 92 11.49 15.94 5.44
C GLU A 92 11.42 17.42 5.01
N GLY A 93 11.26 18.33 5.97
CA GLY A 93 11.34 19.77 5.75
C GLY A 93 10.37 20.29 4.69
N ALA A 94 10.89 21.06 3.74
CA ALA A 94 10.10 21.70 2.69
C ALA A 94 9.44 20.69 1.73
N ASP A 95 10.10 19.57 1.43
CA ASP A 95 9.61 18.55 0.53
C ASP A 95 8.40 17.82 1.12
N LEU A 96 8.47 17.46 2.41
CA LEU A 96 7.33 16.88 3.11
C LEU A 96 6.15 17.85 3.18
N ALA A 97 6.40 19.13 3.48
CA ALA A 97 5.37 20.15 3.54
C ALA A 97 4.67 20.34 2.17
N LEU A 98 5.43 20.36 1.08
CA LEU A 98 4.90 20.42 -0.27
C LEU A 98 4.05 19.18 -0.60
N PHE A 99 4.56 17.98 -0.29
CA PHE A 99 3.81 16.75 -0.50
C PHE A 99 2.49 16.77 0.28
N GLU A 100 2.50 17.07 1.58
CA GLU A 100 1.29 17.09 2.41
C GLU A 100 0.26 18.13 1.94
N TYR A 101 0.71 19.27 1.41
CA TYR A 101 -0.18 20.26 0.81
C TYR A 101 -0.91 19.68 -0.41
N VAL A 102 -0.17 19.08 -1.35
CA VAL A 102 -0.72 18.45 -2.57
C VAL A 102 -1.63 17.28 -2.18
N TYR A 103 -1.16 16.39 -1.33
CA TYR A 103 -1.90 15.24 -0.83
C TYR A 103 -3.25 15.64 -0.23
N LYS A 104 -3.27 16.61 0.66
CA LYS A 104 -4.48 17.10 1.32
C LYS A 104 -5.51 17.65 0.33
N ASP A 105 -5.07 18.36 -0.70
CA ASP A 105 -6.00 18.90 -1.70
C ASP A 105 -6.58 17.84 -2.63
N LEU A 106 -5.76 16.88 -3.05
CA LEU A 106 -6.19 15.78 -3.91
C LEU A 106 -7.14 14.82 -3.17
N THR A 107 -6.78 14.43 -1.95
CA THR A 107 -7.54 13.40 -1.20
C THR A 107 -8.90 13.87 -0.70
N LYS A 108 -9.14 15.18 -0.52
CA LYS A 108 -10.47 15.74 -0.23
C LYS A 108 -11.55 15.33 -1.24
N ARG A 109 -11.15 14.98 -2.45
CA ARG A 109 -12.04 14.64 -3.57
C ARG A 109 -12.23 13.14 -3.74
N LEU A 110 -11.50 12.34 -2.99
CA LEU A 110 -11.51 10.88 -3.06
C LEU A 110 -12.39 10.27 -1.96
N VAL A 111 -12.86 9.07 -2.22
CA VAL A 111 -13.46 8.23 -1.19
C VAL A 111 -12.33 7.56 -0.41
N LYS A 112 -12.34 7.71 0.91
CA LYS A 112 -11.43 7.00 1.81
C LYS A 112 -11.85 5.52 1.90
N PRO A 113 -10.91 4.57 2.05
CA PRO A 113 -11.27 3.20 2.36
C PRO A 113 -12.09 3.12 3.64
N SER A 114 -13.18 2.36 3.59
CA SER A 114 -13.97 2.05 4.79
C SER A 114 -13.22 1.10 5.71
N ILE A 115 -12.47 0.17 5.10
CA ILE A 115 -11.69 -0.84 5.82
C ILE A 115 -10.32 -0.97 5.15
N ALA A 116 -9.27 -0.97 5.95
CA ALA A 116 -7.93 -1.41 5.55
C ALA A 116 -7.56 -2.71 6.27
N VAL A 117 -7.04 -3.67 5.53
CA VAL A 117 -6.46 -4.89 6.09
C VAL A 117 -4.95 -4.84 5.92
N PHE A 118 -4.23 -4.63 7.02
CA PHE A 118 -2.79 -4.59 7.03
C PHE A 118 -2.20 -6.00 7.21
N LEU A 119 -1.48 -6.48 6.20
CA LEU A 119 -0.78 -7.76 6.23
C LEU A 119 0.57 -7.60 6.93
N ASP A 120 0.65 -8.08 8.17
CA ASP A 120 1.86 -8.01 8.98
C ASP A 120 2.65 -9.32 8.88
N LEU A 121 3.88 -9.22 8.36
CA LEU A 121 4.79 -10.34 8.16
C LEU A 121 6.16 -10.08 8.81
N PRO A 122 6.87 -11.16 9.22
CA PRO A 122 8.26 -11.05 9.66
C PRO A 122 9.17 -10.50 8.54
N ILE A 123 10.12 -9.65 8.90
CA ILE A 123 11.01 -8.97 7.96
C ILE A 123 11.81 -9.95 7.09
N ASN A 124 12.32 -11.04 7.68
CA ASN A 124 13.05 -12.06 6.92
C ASN A 124 12.19 -12.69 5.81
N VAL A 125 10.89 -12.89 6.06
CA VAL A 125 9.94 -13.40 5.05
C VAL A 125 9.70 -12.39 3.94
N LEU A 126 9.53 -11.11 4.29
CA LEU A 126 9.39 -10.02 3.33
C LEU A 126 10.63 -9.95 2.42
N MET A 127 11.83 -9.96 2.99
CA MET A 127 13.10 -9.92 2.25
C MET A 127 13.28 -11.13 1.33
N GLU A 128 12.90 -12.33 1.77
CA GLU A 128 12.91 -13.51 0.91
C GLU A 128 11.96 -13.36 -0.27
N ARG A 129 10.72 -12.89 -0.02
CA ARG A 129 9.72 -12.67 -1.08
C ARG A 129 10.15 -11.59 -2.08
N ILE A 130 10.78 -10.50 -1.62
CA ILE A 130 11.33 -9.44 -2.47
C ILE A 130 12.41 -10.04 -3.41
N ARG A 131 13.37 -10.80 -2.85
CA ARG A 131 14.42 -11.44 -3.63
C ARG A 131 13.85 -12.42 -4.66
N ARG A 132 12.89 -13.27 -4.24
CA ARG A 132 12.26 -14.27 -5.13
C ARG A 132 11.44 -13.62 -6.25
N ARG A 133 10.80 -12.46 -5.99
CA ARG A 133 10.04 -11.69 -7.01
C ARG A 133 10.96 -11.18 -8.12
N GLY A 134 12.22 -10.88 -7.83
CA GLY A 134 13.26 -10.61 -8.80
C GLY A 134 13.12 -9.29 -9.56
N ARG A 135 12.39 -8.30 -9.03
CA ARG A 135 12.34 -6.97 -9.67
C ARG A 135 13.71 -6.30 -9.57
N PRO A 136 14.34 -5.91 -10.69
CA PRO A 136 15.73 -5.41 -10.67
C PRO A 136 15.96 -4.25 -9.70
N TYR A 137 15.06 -3.28 -9.68
CA TYR A 137 15.18 -2.10 -8.83
C TYR A 137 14.94 -2.37 -7.32
N GLU A 138 14.36 -3.52 -6.96
CA GLU A 138 14.12 -3.89 -5.56
C GLU A 138 15.26 -4.71 -4.94
N GLN A 139 16.20 -5.23 -5.76
CA GLN A 139 17.25 -6.14 -5.27
C GLN A 139 18.24 -5.48 -4.29
N GLY A 140 18.36 -4.15 -4.34
CA GLY A 140 19.20 -3.37 -3.43
C GLY A 140 18.52 -2.91 -2.14
N ILE A 141 17.23 -3.19 -1.92
CA ILE A 141 16.50 -2.71 -0.74
C ILE A 141 17.09 -3.37 0.53
N PRO A 142 17.60 -2.58 1.49
CA PRO A 142 18.11 -3.14 2.73
C PRO A 142 16.97 -3.56 3.66
N ALA A 143 17.19 -4.55 4.51
CA ALA A 143 16.21 -5.00 5.50
C ALA A 143 15.78 -3.87 6.45
N SER A 144 16.70 -2.98 6.82
CA SER A 144 16.44 -1.81 7.67
C SER A 144 15.44 -0.83 7.06
N TYR A 145 15.40 -0.71 5.72
CA TYR A 145 14.37 0.08 5.05
C TYR A 145 12.97 -0.54 5.23
N VAL A 146 12.87 -1.86 5.06
CA VAL A 146 11.60 -2.59 5.21
C VAL A 146 11.14 -2.59 6.67
N GLU A 147 12.08 -2.71 7.64
CA GLU A 147 11.79 -2.57 9.08
C GLU A 147 11.23 -1.19 9.38
N ARG A 148 11.92 -0.12 8.94
CA ARG A 148 11.45 1.25 9.12
C ARG A 148 10.08 1.47 8.49
N LEU A 149 9.83 0.93 7.29
CA LEU A 149 8.54 1.02 6.62
C LEU A 149 7.43 0.35 7.44
N ARG A 150 7.70 -0.85 7.99
CA ARG A 150 6.75 -1.56 8.85
C ARG A 150 6.41 -0.74 10.09
N ASP A 151 7.42 -0.17 10.76
CA ASP A 151 7.23 0.65 11.95
C ASP A 151 6.41 1.92 11.63
N PHE A 152 6.67 2.55 10.48
CA PHE A 152 5.87 3.69 10.03
C PHE A 152 4.42 3.31 9.76
N TYR A 153 4.16 2.18 9.11
CA TYR A 153 2.80 1.68 8.93
C TYR A 153 2.09 1.46 10.27
N LEU A 154 2.72 0.73 11.18
CA LEU A 154 2.13 0.41 12.49
C LEU A 154 1.85 1.66 13.34
N LYS A 155 2.66 2.71 13.17
CA LYS A 155 2.48 4.00 13.85
C LYS A 155 1.35 4.83 13.26
N HIS A 156 1.03 4.65 11.98
CA HIS A 156 0.10 5.48 11.22
C HIS A 156 -1.05 4.66 10.59
N LEU A 157 -1.49 3.60 11.26
CA LEU A 157 -2.58 2.75 10.78
C LEU A 157 -3.89 3.53 10.58
N ASP A 158 -4.17 4.51 11.43
CA ASP A 158 -5.35 5.39 11.41
C ASP A 158 -5.46 6.26 10.14
N GLU A 159 -4.36 6.46 9.44
CA GLU A 159 -4.35 7.18 8.16
C GLU A 159 -4.86 6.32 6.97
N LEU A 160 -4.87 4.99 7.11
CA LEU A 160 -5.16 4.07 6.01
C LEU A 160 -6.67 4.02 5.67
N ALA A 161 -7.52 3.94 6.68
CA ALA A 161 -8.96 3.76 6.54
C ALA A 161 -9.73 4.23 7.78
N ASP A 162 -11.07 4.17 7.71
CA ASP A 162 -11.93 4.42 8.88
C ASP A 162 -11.81 3.30 9.91
N VAL A 163 -11.64 2.06 9.44
CA VAL A 163 -11.37 0.87 10.26
C VAL A 163 -10.13 0.18 9.75
N VAL A 164 -9.23 -0.24 10.64
CA VAL A 164 -8.02 -0.98 10.28
C VAL A 164 -7.94 -2.29 11.04
N GLU A 165 -7.82 -3.38 10.30
CA GLU A 165 -7.59 -4.72 10.80
C GLU A 165 -6.15 -5.15 10.52
N VAL A 166 -5.45 -5.64 11.53
CA VAL A 166 -4.09 -6.17 11.39
C VAL A 166 -4.14 -7.69 11.33
N VAL A 167 -3.73 -8.23 10.19
CA VAL A 167 -3.68 -9.67 9.95
C VAL A 167 -2.24 -10.16 10.04
N SER A 168 -1.93 -10.92 11.11
CA SER A 168 -0.64 -11.61 11.22
C SER A 168 -0.57 -12.78 10.23
N VAL A 169 0.45 -12.73 9.38
CA VAL A 169 0.70 -13.73 8.34
C VAL A 169 1.91 -14.57 8.72
N ALA A 170 1.68 -15.88 8.90
CA ALA A 170 2.75 -16.82 9.19
C ALA A 170 3.58 -17.14 7.93
N PRO A 171 4.87 -17.51 8.08
CA PRO A 171 5.70 -17.91 6.93
C PRO A 171 5.13 -19.09 6.13
N SER A 172 4.40 -19.99 6.82
CA SER A 172 3.76 -21.17 6.24
C SER A 172 2.41 -20.91 5.59
N ASP A 173 1.79 -19.73 5.80
CA ASP A 173 0.48 -19.45 5.23
C ASP A 173 0.52 -19.45 3.71
N SER A 174 -0.35 -20.23 3.08
CA SER A 174 -0.62 -20.17 1.65
C SER A 174 -1.30 -18.85 1.27
N ARG A 175 -1.37 -18.57 -0.03
CA ARG A 175 -2.03 -17.36 -0.54
C ARG A 175 -3.52 -17.35 -0.20
N GLU A 176 -4.15 -18.51 -0.25
CA GLU A 176 -5.56 -18.75 0.06
C GLU A 176 -5.84 -18.57 1.55
N GLU A 177 -4.96 -19.04 2.43
CA GLU A 177 -5.07 -18.83 3.89
C GLU A 177 -4.93 -17.34 4.25
N VAL A 178 -3.98 -16.63 3.66
CA VAL A 178 -3.83 -15.16 3.86
C VAL A 178 -5.09 -14.43 3.39
N ALA A 179 -5.60 -14.78 2.20
CA ALA A 179 -6.82 -14.18 1.68
C ALA A 179 -8.03 -14.51 2.54
N GLY A 180 -8.13 -15.74 3.07
CA GLY A 180 -9.20 -16.15 3.99
C GLY A 180 -9.18 -15.36 5.30
N LYS A 181 -8.00 -15.14 5.89
CA LYS A 181 -7.84 -14.30 7.09
C LYS A 181 -8.27 -12.85 6.80
N ALA A 182 -7.79 -12.26 5.68
CA ALA A 182 -8.17 -10.92 5.28
C ALA A 182 -9.68 -10.78 5.03
N LEU A 183 -10.28 -11.75 4.34
CA LEU A 183 -11.71 -11.77 4.07
C LEU A 183 -12.53 -11.88 5.37
N SER A 184 -12.09 -12.69 6.33
CA SER A 184 -12.73 -12.81 7.64
C SER A 184 -12.74 -11.47 8.37
N SER A 185 -11.61 -10.74 8.37
CA SER A 185 -11.52 -9.40 8.95
C SER A 185 -12.48 -8.41 8.25
N VAL A 186 -12.56 -8.44 6.91
CA VAL A 186 -13.49 -7.57 6.16
C VAL A 186 -14.95 -7.88 6.53
N ARG A 187 -15.32 -9.15 6.63
CA ARG A 187 -16.69 -9.58 6.94
C ARG A 187 -17.18 -9.19 8.33
N LEU A 188 -16.29 -8.92 9.28
CA LEU A 188 -16.67 -8.42 10.60
C LEU A 188 -17.28 -7.00 10.55
N HIS A 189 -17.06 -6.26 9.45
CA HIS A 189 -17.48 -4.88 9.27
C HIS A 189 -18.48 -4.68 8.10
N MET A 190 -19.02 -5.77 7.55
CA MET A 190 -20.08 -5.76 6.52
C MET A 190 -21.44 -5.88 7.18
#